data_f38eefb0e7440d5436f1e5ae73cbedb6
#
_entry.id   f38eefb0e7440d5436f1e5ae73cbedb6
#
_cell.length_a   1.000
_cell.length_b   1.000
_cell.length_c   1.000
_cell.angle_alpha   90.00
_cell.angle_beta   90.00
_cell.angle_gamma   90.00
#
_symmetry.space_group_name_H-M   'P 1'
#
loop_
_entity.id
_entity.type
_entity.pdbx_description
1 polymer ?
#
loop_
_entity_poly.entity_id
_entity_poly.type
_entity_poly.pdbx_seq_one_letter_code
_entity_poly.pdbx_strand_id
1 'polypeptide(L)'
;MHPQAPSQLFSKVPTRIKQCARDAGFDLCGIAPVRDFAELQVFPIWIADRKHGEMKYMEARDESGELKRASLARVAPWARSVVVCAINYNTAHPYSTQVRPEEAGRGWISRYAWAGEDYHEAVMRRLRQVENELRGLTDSTGNWPLGTGNLHFRSYVDTGPLIERVYAKYAGIGWIGKNTCIISQQLGSWLFLGVILTSLDFTKPKDDLTEDSLTADLPAPDRCGTCTRCITACPTQAIVAPGELDARLCISYLTIEKRGEIPDQLRSGMGRHVFGCDVCQDVCPWNRKAPVTSAEEFEARKGLVNPALDWLAEMQQEEFRAVFRGSPVRRAKLSGLRRNAVIAMGNSGDKKFVATLKKLCKDPDPVVRDHARWAVETLDPAPV
;
A
#
# COMPACT_ATOMS: atom_id res chain seq x y z
N MET A 1 21.02 12.31 -42.94
CA MET A 1 20.32 12.50 -41.63
C MET A 1 21.26 13.26 -40.73
N HIS A 2 20.96 14.52 -40.40
CA HIS A 2 21.77 15.26 -39.43
C HIS A 2 21.58 14.66 -38.03
N PRO A 3 22.64 14.39 -37.27
CA PRO A 3 22.50 13.97 -35.90
C PRO A 3 21.81 15.09 -35.11
N GLN A 4 20.70 14.77 -34.43
CA GLN A 4 20.03 15.73 -33.57
C GLN A 4 20.99 16.21 -32.48
N ALA A 5 21.02 17.51 -32.24
CA ALA A 5 21.89 18.09 -31.22
C ALA A 5 21.62 17.45 -29.85
N PRO A 6 22.64 17.19 -29.02
CA PRO A 6 22.46 16.56 -27.71
C PRO A 6 21.40 17.22 -26.83
N SER A 7 21.23 18.56 -26.91
CA SER A 7 20.22 19.32 -26.18
C SER A 7 18.78 18.92 -26.49
N GLN A 8 18.45 18.52 -27.73
CA GLN A 8 17.10 18.07 -28.10
C GLN A 8 16.77 16.65 -27.60
N LEU A 9 17.78 15.81 -27.36
CA LEU A 9 17.58 14.47 -26.81
C LEU A 9 17.18 14.55 -25.33
N PHE A 10 17.71 15.51 -24.59
CA PHE A 10 17.52 15.68 -23.15
C PHE A 10 16.12 16.15 -22.74
N SER A 11 15.53 17.08 -23.48
CA SER A 11 14.15 17.55 -23.21
C SER A 11 13.13 16.43 -23.39
N LYS A 12 13.49 15.36 -24.13
CA LYS A 12 12.62 14.22 -24.41
C LYS A 12 12.74 13.07 -23.38
N VAL A 13 13.76 13.05 -22.51
CA VAL A 13 14.00 11.92 -21.59
C VAL A 13 12.85 11.74 -20.60
N PRO A 14 12.35 12.76 -19.88
CA PRO A 14 11.21 12.59 -18.98
C PRO A 14 9.95 12.10 -19.70
N THR A 15 9.70 12.62 -20.89
CA THR A 15 8.60 12.17 -21.75
C THR A 15 8.78 10.70 -22.15
N ARG A 16 10.02 10.28 -22.47
CA ARG A 16 10.33 8.90 -22.81
C ARG A 16 10.15 7.98 -21.61
N ILE A 17 10.59 8.38 -20.41
CA ILE A 17 10.36 7.63 -19.15
C ILE A 17 8.85 7.39 -18.95
N LYS A 18 8.05 8.45 -19.05
CA LYS A 18 6.60 8.35 -18.91
C LYS A 18 5.97 7.47 -19.99
N GLN A 19 6.52 7.50 -21.19
CA GLN A 19 6.07 6.59 -22.26
C GLN A 19 6.43 5.14 -21.94
N CYS A 20 7.67 4.84 -21.56
CA CYS A 20 8.09 3.49 -21.15
C CYS A 20 7.22 2.95 -20.00
N ALA A 21 6.85 3.80 -19.04
CA ALA A 21 5.96 3.40 -17.96
C ALA A 21 4.55 3.06 -18.48
N ARG A 22 4.00 3.85 -19.40
CA ARG A 22 2.71 3.53 -20.05
C ARG A 22 2.79 2.22 -20.86
N ASP A 23 3.85 2.03 -21.62
CA ASP A 23 4.06 0.83 -22.43
C ASP A 23 4.21 -0.43 -21.54
N ALA A 24 4.77 -0.26 -20.34
CA ALA A 24 4.80 -1.29 -19.29
C ALA A 24 3.46 -1.45 -18.55
N GLY A 25 2.43 -0.68 -18.89
CA GLY A 25 1.08 -0.77 -18.36
C GLY A 25 0.86 -0.06 -17.01
N PHE A 26 1.67 0.94 -16.67
CA PHE A 26 1.36 1.83 -15.56
C PHE A 26 0.38 2.94 -15.99
N ASP A 27 -0.56 3.28 -15.11
CA ASP A 27 -1.54 4.34 -15.36
C ASP A 27 -0.93 5.74 -15.22
N LEU A 28 -0.03 5.91 -14.23
CA LEU A 28 0.64 7.17 -13.95
C LEU A 28 2.14 6.95 -13.79
N CYS A 29 2.90 7.95 -14.22
CA CYS A 29 4.33 8.02 -13.99
C CYS A 29 4.77 9.47 -13.81
N GLY A 30 5.62 9.70 -12.81
CA GLY A 30 6.22 11.00 -12.56
C GLY A 30 7.63 10.88 -11.98
N ILE A 31 8.32 12.00 -11.89
CA ILE A 31 9.72 12.07 -11.46
C ILE A 31 9.84 13.06 -10.31
N ALA A 32 10.36 12.60 -9.18
CA ALA A 32 10.66 13.43 -8.02
C ALA A 32 12.18 13.57 -7.82
N PRO A 33 12.67 14.71 -7.32
CA PRO A 33 14.06 14.84 -6.88
C PRO A 33 14.31 14.04 -5.60
N VAL A 34 15.56 13.62 -5.37
CA VAL A 34 15.99 13.12 -4.06
C VAL A 34 16.30 14.32 -3.18
N ARG A 35 15.41 14.57 -2.20
CA ARG A 35 15.52 15.66 -1.21
C ARG A 35 14.94 15.23 0.12
N ASP A 36 15.32 15.93 1.19
CA ASP A 36 14.69 15.80 2.50
C ASP A 36 13.42 16.66 2.54
N PHE A 37 12.30 16.02 2.20
CA PHE A 37 10.99 16.66 2.21
C PHE A 37 10.44 16.81 3.63
N ALA A 38 9.59 17.81 3.85
CA ALA A 38 9.02 18.10 5.18
C ALA A 38 8.25 16.88 5.77
N GLU A 39 7.57 16.12 4.93
CA GLU A 39 6.84 14.91 5.34
C GLU A 39 7.75 13.81 5.90
N LEU A 40 9.01 13.75 5.48
CA LEU A 40 9.97 12.79 6.00
C LEU A 40 10.37 13.09 7.45
N GLN A 41 10.25 14.35 7.91
CA GLN A 41 10.58 14.76 9.29
C GLN A 41 9.55 14.24 10.31
N VAL A 42 8.35 13.89 9.86
CA VAL A 42 7.31 13.31 10.72
C VAL A 42 7.64 11.86 11.08
N PHE A 43 8.36 11.14 10.22
CA PHE A 43 8.63 9.71 10.40
C PHE A 43 9.44 9.38 11.67
N PRO A 44 10.55 10.07 12.00
CA PRO A 44 11.28 9.84 13.26
C PRO A 44 10.41 10.06 14.50
N ILE A 45 9.55 11.07 14.50
CA ILE A 45 8.62 11.36 15.60
C ILE A 45 7.62 10.22 15.76
N TRP A 46 7.04 9.76 14.66
CA TRP A 46 6.09 8.64 14.61
C TRP A 46 6.70 7.34 15.16
N ILE A 47 7.99 7.08 14.87
CA ILE A 47 8.75 5.95 15.42
C ILE A 47 9.00 6.14 16.93
N ALA A 48 9.42 7.35 17.36
CA ALA A 48 9.65 7.66 18.78
C ALA A 48 8.38 7.49 19.62
N ASP A 49 7.22 7.85 19.07
CA ASP A 49 5.90 7.66 19.68
C ASP A 49 5.41 6.20 19.65
N ARG A 50 6.21 5.28 19.11
CA ARG A 50 5.88 3.86 18.94
C ARG A 50 4.58 3.59 18.17
N LYS A 51 4.13 4.55 17.36
CA LYS A 51 2.90 4.43 16.56
C LYS A 51 2.98 3.35 15.47
N HIS A 52 4.18 2.85 15.15
CA HIS A 52 4.42 1.72 14.24
C HIS A 52 4.07 0.33 14.84
N GLY A 53 3.81 0.23 16.15
CA GLY A 53 3.48 -1.02 16.82
C GLY A 53 4.61 -2.06 16.73
N GLU A 54 4.31 -3.29 16.28
CA GLU A 54 5.26 -4.39 16.17
C GLU A 54 6.05 -4.42 14.84
N MET A 55 5.89 -3.40 13.98
CA MET A 55 6.58 -3.30 12.69
C MET A 55 8.05 -2.89 12.83
N LYS A 56 8.87 -3.74 13.48
CA LYS A 56 10.30 -3.47 13.76
C LYS A 56 11.12 -3.13 12.51
N TYR A 57 10.72 -3.58 11.32
CA TYR A 57 11.39 -3.24 10.07
C TYR A 57 11.32 -1.74 9.74
N MET A 58 10.39 -0.99 10.36
CA MET A 58 10.31 0.46 10.25
C MET A 58 11.40 1.17 11.06
N GLU A 59 11.94 0.51 12.09
CA GLU A 59 13.01 1.04 12.95
C GLU A 59 14.42 0.84 12.34
N ALA A 60 14.53 0.27 11.13
CA ALA A 60 15.81 -0.02 10.50
C ALA A 60 16.69 1.23 10.39
N ARG A 61 17.94 1.12 10.91
CA ARG A 61 18.91 2.20 10.99
C ARG A 61 20.09 1.96 10.05
N ASP A 62 20.72 3.04 9.61
CA ASP A 62 21.98 3.03 8.88
C ASP A 62 23.19 2.90 9.84
N GLU A 63 24.39 2.94 9.29
CA GLU A 63 25.65 2.81 10.05
C GLU A 63 25.88 3.97 11.02
N SER A 64 25.26 5.14 10.79
CA SER A 64 25.31 6.30 11.68
C SER A 64 24.27 6.23 12.80
N GLY A 65 23.42 5.20 12.85
CA GLY A 65 22.36 5.03 13.82
C GLY A 65 21.07 5.77 13.48
N GLU A 66 20.97 6.38 12.30
CA GLU A 66 19.82 7.13 11.85
C GLU A 66 18.80 6.26 11.11
N LEU A 67 17.50 6.59 11.20
CA LEU A 67 16.45 5.82 10.54
C LEU A 67 16.61 5.87 9.01
N LYS A 68 16.71 4.71 8.37
CA LYS A 68 16.92 4.60 6.92
C LYS A 68 15.87 5.34 6.12
N ARG A 69 14.59 5.22 6.51
CA ARG A 69 13.47 5.83 5.78
C ARG A 69 13.33 7.34 5.98
N ALA A 70 14.10 7.93 6.90
CA ALA A 70 14.04 9.37 7.15
C ALA A 70 14.79 10.20 6.09
N SER A 71 15.80 9.63 5.41
CA SER A 71 16.51 10.31 4.33
C SER A 71 17.02 9.33 3.29
N LEU A 72 16.47 9.40 2.08
CA LEU A 72 16.93 8.59 0.96
C LEU A 72 18.35 8.96 0.53
N ALA A 73 18.70 10.24 0.61
CA ALA A 73 20.03 10.72 0.24
C ALA A 73 21.17 10.05 1.05
N ARG A 74 20.89 9.67 2.32
CA ARG A 74 21.88 8.96 3.15
C ARG A 74 22.04 7.49 2.76
N VAL A 75 20.93 6.79 2.49
CA VAL A 75 20.95 5.34 2.19
C VAL A 75 21.25 5.02 0.74
N ALA A 76 21.05 5.99 -0.14
CA ALA A 76 21.36 5.90 -1.57
C ALA A 76 22.02 7.20 -2.08
N PRO A 77 23.25 7.53 -1.63
CA PRO A 77 23.92 8.81 -1.96
C PRO A 77 24.20 8.99 -3.45
N TRP A 78 24.12 7.92 -4.22
CA TRP A 78 24.24 7.94 -5.67
C TRP A 78 22.94 8.35 -6.36
N ALA A 79 21.77 8.19 -5.71
CA ALA A 79 20.49 8.54 -6.29
C ALA A 79 20.32 10.08 -6.37
N ARG A 80 19.81 10.55 -7.49
CA ARG A 80 19.51 11.97 -7.74
C ARG A 80 18.03 12.20 -7.95
N SER A 81 17.34 11.22 -8.53
CA SER A 81 15.92 11.29 -8.79
C SER A 81 15.24 9.94 -8.51
N VAL A 82 13.94 10.00 -8.31
CA VAL A 82 13.05 8.85 -8.13
C VAL A 82 11.98 8.90 -9.20
N VAL A 83 11.95 7.92 -10.09
CA VAL A 83 10.81 7.69 -10.98
C VAL A 83 9.75 6.94 -10.18
N VAL A 84 8.56 7.50 -10.10
CA VAL A 84 7.42 6.91 -9.39
C VAL A 84 6.38 6.49 -10.41
N CYS A 85 6.03 5.21 -10.40
CA CYS A 85 4.99 4.64 -11.22
C CYS A 85 3.81 4.22 -10.34
N ALA A 86 2.60 4.40 -10.83
CA ALA A 86 1.40 3.99 -10.13
C ALA A 86 0.47 3.21 -11.07
N ILE A 87 -0.15 2.16 -10.54
CA ILE A 87 -1.12 1.34 -11.26
C ILE A 87 -2.39 1.16 -10.43
N ASN A 88 -3.53 1.33 -11.09
CA ASN A 88 -4.85 1.18 -10.49
C ASN A 88 -5.17 -0.29 -10.22
N TYR A 89 -5.69 -0.61 -9.02
CA TYR A 89 -6.20 -1.93 -8.67
C TYR A 89 -7.69 -1.94 -8.31
N ASN A 90 -8.41 -0.85 -8.60
CA ASN A 90 -9.83 -0.78 -8.32
C ASN A 90 -10.61 -1.83 -9.14
N THR A 91 -11.64 -2.40 -8.54
CA THR A 91 -12.52 -3.39 -9.19
C THR A 91 -13.98 -2.95 -9.11
N ALA A 92 -14.85 -3.58 -9.91
CA ALA A 92 -16.30 -3.33 -9.88
C ALA A 92 -17.01 -3.92 -8.64
N HIS A 93 -16.29 -4.68 -7.79
CA HIS A 93 -16.87 -5.26 -6.58
C HIS A 93 -17.26 -4.19 -5.56
N PRO A 94 -18.25 -4.46 -4.69
CA PRO A 94 -18.75 -3.50 -3.69
C PRO A 94 -17.66 -3.09 -2.71
N TYR A 95 -17.86 -1.99 -2.00
CA TYR A 95 -16.99 -1.50 -0.92
C TYR A 95 -17.23 -2.25 0.39
N SER A 96 -16.26 -2.26 1.28
CA SER A 96 -16.37 -2.91 2.59
C SER A 96 -17.50 -2.33 3.44
N THR A 97 -17.82 -1.06 3.18
CA THR A 97 -18.90 -0.32 3.85
C THR A 97 -20.29 -0.57 3.26
N GLN A 98 -20.39 -1.34 2.18
CA GLN A 98 -21.64 -1.69 1.51
C GLN A 98 -22.10 -3.12 1.87
N VAL A 99 -22.14 -3.41 3.18
CA VAL A 99 -22.54 -4.73 3.69
C VAL A 99 -24.04 -4.87 3.60
N ARG A 100 -24.51 -5.97 3.02
CA ARG A 100 -25.91 -6.36 3.03
C ARG A 100 -26.17 -7.30 4.22
N PRO A 101 -27.39 -7.31 4.80
CA PRO A 101 -27.72 -8.16 5.96
C PRO A 101 -27.37 -9.64 5.77
N GLU A 102 -27.58 -10.19 4.56
CA GLU A 102 -27.25 -11.56 4.21
C GLU A 102 -25.74 -11.85 4.17
N GLU A 103 -24.92 -10.82 4.21
CA GLU A 103 -23.46 -10.92 4.22
C GLU A 103 -22.86 -10.84 5.64
N ALA A 104 -23.66 -10.77 6.69
CA ALA A 104 -23.17 -10.69 8.07
C ALA A 104 -22.22 -11.83 8.45
N GLY A 105 -22.42 -13.02 7.85
CA GLY A 105 -21.54 -14.19 8.02
C GLY A 105 -20.32 -14.21 7.10
N ARG A 106 -20.01 -13.10 6.40
CA ARG A 106 -18.91 -13.00 5.45
C ARG A 106 -17.82 -12.07 5.99
N GLY A 107 -16.55 -12.48 5.81
CA GLY A 107 -15.40 -11.66 6.14
C GLY A 107 -15.08 -10.62 5.07
N TRP A 108 -14.20 -9.70 5.39
CA TRP A 108 -13.63 -8.76 4.43
C TRP A 108 -12.11 -8.93 4.34
N ILE A 109 -11.61 -9.27 3.16
CA ILE A 109 -10.22 -9.12 2.78
C ILE A 109 -10.10 -7.81 2.03
N SER A 110 -9.14 -6.97 2.37
CA SER A 110 -8.90 -5.69 1.68
C SER A 110 -8.70 -5.89 0.17
N ARG A 111 -9.28 -5.01 -0.61
CA ARG A 111 -9.34 -5.04 -2.09
C ARG A 111 -8.00 -5.32 -2.74
N TYR A 112 -6.91 -4.74 -2.22
CA TYR A 112 -5.57 -4.92 -2.78
C TYR A 112 -5.05 -6.37 -2.75
N ALA A 113 -5.65 -7.22 -1.91
CA ALA A 113 -5.24 -8.61 -1.72
C ALA A 113 -6.14 -9.64 -2.43
N TRP A 114 -7.05 -9.20 -3.29
CA TRP A 114 -7.96 -10.09 -4.02
C TRP A 114 -7.33 -10.73 -5.25
N ALA A 115 -6.26 -10.15 -5.78
CA ALA A 115 -5.59 -10.56 -7.00
C ALA A 115 -5.11 -12.02 -6.98
N GLY A 116 -4.98 -12.60 -8.16
CA GLY A 116 -4.43 -13.94 -8.37
C GLY A 116 -2.92 -14.03 -8.11
N GLU A 117 -2.22 -12.90 -8.24
CA GLU A 117 -0.78 -12.74 -8.07
C GLU A 117 -0.50 -11.72 -6.95
N ASP A 118 0.65 -11.86 -6.29
CA ASP A 118 1.10 -10.86 -5.35
C ASP A 118 1.47 -9.56 -6.10
N TYR A 119 0.86 -8.44 -5.71
CA TYR A 119 1.09 -7.16 -6.36
C TYR A 119 2.57 -6.74 -6.37
N HIS A 120 3.37 -7.16 -5.39
CA HIS A 120 4.80 -6.88 -5.38
C HIS A 120 5.47 -7.47 -6.63
N GLU A 121 5.14 -8.70 -7.01
CA GLU A 121 5.70 -9.37 -8.18
C GLU A 121 5.18 -8.73 -9.48
N ALA A 122 3.86 -8.47 -9.56
CA ALA A 122 3.24 -7.86 -10.74
C ALA A 122 3.81 -6.46 -11.02
N VAL A 123 3.88 -5.59 -10.00
CA VAL A 123 4.42 -4.24 -10.13
C VAL A 123 5.93 -4.27 -10.40
N MET A 124 6.68 -5.15 -9.70
CA MET A 124 8.13 -5.29 -9.91
C MET A 124 8.46 -5.76 -11.32
N ARG A 125 7.68 -6.67 -11.89
CA ARG A 125 7.84 -7.12 -13.30
C ARG A 125 7.72 -5.95 -14.27
N ARG A 126 6.71 -5.07 -14.07
CA ARG A 126 6.52 -3.86 -14.89
C ARG A 126 7.64 -2.84 -14.67
N LEU A 127 8.09 -2.63 -13.43
CA LEU A 127 9.24 -1.74 -13.15
C LEU A 127 10.51 -2.20 -13.84
N ARG A 128 10.77 -3.51 -13.89
CA ARG A 128 11.93 -4.06 -14.62
C ARG A 128 11.86 -3.78 -16.11
N GLN A 129 10.68 -3.79 -16.72
CA GLN A 129 10.50 -3.38 -18.12
C GLN A 129 10.89 -1.91 -18.31
N VAL A 130 10.38 -1.02 -17.46
CA VAL A 130 10.75 0.41 -17.49
C VAL A 130 12.25 0.60 -17.29
N GLU A 131 12.85 -0.07 -16.30
CA GLU A 131 14.28 0.02 -16.02
C GLU A 131 15.13 -0.46 -17.19
N ASN A 132 14.76 -1.55 -17.85
CA ASN A 132 15.48 -2.09 -19.02
C ASN A 132 15.42 -1.12 -20.20
N GLU A 133 14.26 -0.52 -20.46
CA GLU A 133 14.10 0.51 -21.50
C GLU A 133 14.98 1.75 -21.17
N LEU A 134 15.01 2.18 -19.91
CA LEU A 134 15.86 3.29 -19.48
C LEU A 134 17.33 2.98 -19.66
N ARG A 135 17.78 1.76 -19.38
CA ARG A 135 19.16 1.32 -19.62
C ARG A 135 19.49 1.29 -21.10
N GLY A 136 18.52 0.98 -21.97
CA GLY A 136 18.67 0.96 -23.42
C GLY A 136 18.72 2.35 -24.09
N LEU A 137 18.42 3.42 -23.35
CA LEU A 137 18.48 4.81 -23.88
C LEU A 137 19.89 5.40 -23.95
N THR A 138 20.95 4.60 -23.78
CA THR A 138 22.33 5.01 -24.00
C THR A 138 22.61 5.31 -25.48
N ASP A 139 23.56 6.19 -25.74
CA ASP A 139 24.02 6.43 -27.11
C ASP A 139 24.76 5.21 -27.72
N SER A 140 25.08 5.27 -29.00
CA SER A 140 25.81 4.22 -29.73
C SER A 140 27.22 3.90 -29.17
N THR A 141 27.74 4.73 -28.26
CA THR A 141 29.01 4.53 -27.54
C THR A 141 28.81 3.92 -26.15
N GLY A 142 27.58 3.61 -25.76
CA GLY A 142 27.24 3.14 -24.42
C GLY A 142 27.22 4.24 -23.37
N ASN A 143 27.40 5.50 -23.78
CA ASN A 143 27.33 6.65 -22.89
C ASN A 143 25.93 7.22 -22.86
N TRP A 144 25.47 7.51 -21.66
CA TRP A 144 24.27 8.32 -21.48
C TRP A 144 24.62 9.77 -21.91
N PRO A 145 23.73 10.45 -22.66
CA PRO A 145 24.03 11.82 -23.13
C PRO A 145 24.36 12.84 -22.03
N LEU A 146 24.28 12.48 -20.74
CA LEU A 146 24.45 13.36 -19.56
C LEU A 146 25.77 13.21 -18.80
N GLY A 147 26.71 12.40 -19.24
CA GLY A 147 28.00 12.33 -18.57
C GLY A 147 28.57 10.92 -18.41
N THR A 148 29.86 10.88 -18.15
CA THR A 148 30.75 9.71 -18.14
C THR A 148 30.65 8.83 -16.88
N GLY A 149 29.49 8.75 -16.21
CA GLY A 149 29.32 7.96 -14.99
C GLY A 149 28.53 6.68 -15.22
N ASN A 150 28.84 5.63 -14.46
CA ASN A 150 28.03 4.43 -14.42
C ASN A 150 26.60 4.77 -13.98
N LEU A 151 25.61 4.43 -14.80
CA LEU A 151 24.21 4.61 -14.47
C LEU A 151 23.78 3.58 -13.42
N HIS A 152 23.20 4.08 -12.34
CA HIS A 152 22.62 3.26 -11.30
C HIS A 152 21.11 3.35 -11.32
N PHE A 153 20.46 2.18 -11.29
CA PHE A 153 19.02 2.04 -11.12
C PHE A 153 18.75 1.01 -10.04
N ARG A 154 17.74 1.26 -9.22
CA ARG A 154 17.28 0.30 -8.24
C ARG A 154 15.77 0.43 -8.03
N SER A 155 15.05 -0.64 -8.34
CA SER A 155 13.60 -0.68 -8.26
C SER A 155 13.12 -1.23 -6.94
N TYR A 156 12.00 -0.68 -6.42
CA TYR A 156 11.33 -1.14 -5.21
C TYR A 156 9.82 -1.08 -5.35
N VAL A 157 9.17 -2.01 -4.66
CA VAL A 157 7.74 -2.03 -4.41
C VAL A 157 7.54 -2.28 -2.93
N ASP A 158 7.11 -1.28 -2.17
CA ASP A 158 6.78 -1.30 -0.73
C ASP A 158 7.92 -1.74 0.23
N THR A 159 9.02 -2.26 -0.29
CA THR A 159 10.13 -2.82 0.50
C THR A 159 11.37 -1.95 0.55
N GLY A 160 11.36 -0.81 -0.11
CA GLY A 160 12.49 0.11 -0.23
C GLY A 160 12.82 0.87 1.07
N PRO A 161 14.02 1.48 1.12
CA PRO A 161 14.44 2.30 2.25
C PRO A 161 13.89 3.75 2.15
N LEU A 162 12.71 3.93 1.58
CA LEU A 162 12.08 5.23 1.38
C LEU A 162 10.59 5.15 1.74
N ILE A 163 9.96 6.30 1.85
CA ILE A 163 8.51 6.43 2.01
C ILE A 163 7.94 6.80 0.65
N GLU A 164 7.52 5.79 -0.14
CA GLU A 164 7.10 5.94 -1.54
C GLU A 164 6.01 6.99 -1.72
N ARG A 165 5.07 7.11 -0.78
CA ARG A 165 3.99 8.11 -0.82
C ARG A 165 4.48 9.54 -0.83
N VAL A 166 5.60 9.84 -0.15
CA VAL A 166 6.20 11.18 -0.18
C VAL A 166 6.73 11.45 -1.58
N TYR A 167 7.49 10.53 -2.16
CA TYR A 167 8.01 10.69 -3.52
C TYR A 167 6.88 10.73 -4.57
N ALA A 168 5.80 9.97 -4.38
CA ALA A 168 4.62 10.01 -5.25
C ALA A 168 3.96 11.40 -5.26
N LYS A 169 3.89 12.10 -4.11
CA LYS A 169 3.42 13.48 -4.03
C LYS A 169 4.29 14.41 -4.86
N TYR A 170 5.61 14.31 -4.68
CA TYR A 170 6.58 15.19 -5.36
C TYR A 170 6.84 14.80 -6.82
N ALA A 171 6.38 13.62 -7.25
CA ALA A 171 6.32 13.18 -8.64
C ALA A 171 4.99 13.53 -9.33
N GLY A 172 4.11 14.30 -8.68
CA GLY A 172 2.83 14.72 -9.27
C GLY A 172 1.79 13.61 -9.42
N ILE A 173 2.00 12.41 -8.86
CA ILE A 173 1.05 11.27 -8.94
C ILE A 173 -0.26 11.60 -8.22
N GLY A 174 -0.16 12.25 -7.06
CA GLY A 174 -1.29 12.63 -6.23
C GLY A 174 -0.83 13.28 -4.94
N TRP A 175 -1.75 13.65 -4.07
CA TRP A 175 -1.44 14.20 -2.74
C TRP A 175 -1.58 13.14 -1.65
N ILE A 176 -0.92 13.35 -0.52
CA ILE A 176 -1.11 12.53 0.66
C ILE A 176 -2.40 12.97 1.34
N GLY A 177 -3.43 12.11 1.32
CA GLY A 177 -4.71 12.40 1.94
C GLY A 177 -4.67 12.39 3.47
N LYS A 178 -5.74 12.89 4.11
CA LYS A 178 -5.90 12.84 5.57
C LYS A 178 -5.90 11.41 6.13
N ASN A 179 -6.18 10.41 5.29
CA ASN A 179 -6.06 8.98 5.59
C ASN A 179 -4.67 8.39 5.30
N THR A 180 -3.69 9.22 5.03
CA THR A 180 -2.30 8.87 4.68
C THR A 180 -2.11 8.11 3.35
N CYS A 181 -3.16 7.85 2.57
CA CYS A 181 -3.05 7.28 1.24
C CYS A 181 -2.65 8.35 0.21
N ILE A 182 -1.98 7.95 -0.87
CA ILE A 182 -1.87 8.78 -2.07
C ILE A 182 -3.23 8.80 -2.76
N ILE A 183 -3.68 9.99 -3.14
CA ILE A 183 -4.94 10.21 -3.84
C ILE A 183 -4.65 10.93 -5.15
N SER A 184 -4.92 10.26 -6.26
CA SER A 184 -4.91 10.87 -7.59
C SER A 184 -6.26 11.52 -7.88
N GLN A 185 -6.25 12.68 -8.51
CA GLN A 185 -7.49 13.33 -8.95
C GLN A 185 -8.27 12.50 -9.96
N GLN A 186 -7.56 11.70 -10.78
CA GLN A 186 -8.15 10.92 -11.87
C GLN A 186 -8.52 9.49 -11.43
N LEU A 187 -7.68 8.86 -10.58
CA LEU A 187 -7.76 7.43 -10.27
C LEU A 187 -8.19 7.15 -8.83
N GLY A 188 -8.38 8.18 -7.99
CA GLY A 188 -8.63 7.97 -6.57
C GLY A 188 -7.39 7.47 -5.83
N SER A 189 -7.58 6.60 -4.83
CA SER A 189 -6.49 6.08 -4.00
C SER A 189 -6.26 4.56 -4.13
N TRP A 190 -6.94 3.90 -5.05
CA TRP A 190 -6.75 2.46 -5.32
C TRP A 190 -5.51 2.24 -6.19
N LEU A 191 -4.33 2.62 -5.68
CA LEU A 191 -3.09 2.67 -6.44
C LEU A 191 -2.01 1.83 -5.75
N PHE A 192 -1.39 0.91 -6.49
CA PHE A 192 -0.09 0.38 -6.15
C PHE A 192 0.98 1.33 -6.64
N LEU A 193 2.03 1.51 -5.84
CA LEU A 193 3.19 2.32 -6.17
C LEU A 193 4.39 1.42 -6.42
N GLY A 194 5.18 1.82 -7.42
CA GLY A 194 6.49 1.27 -7.64
C GLY A 194 7.47 2.41 -7.91
N VAL A 195 8.70 2.27 -7.47
CA VAL A 195 9.71 3.31 -7.61
C VAL A 195 10.99 2.79 -8.22
N ILE A 196 11.64 3.61 -9.04
CA ILE A 196 12.99 3.37 -9.56
C ILE A 196 13.88 4.52 -9.09
N LEU A 197 14.82 4.23 -8.21
CA LEU A 197 15.90 5.16 -7.87
C LEU A 197 16.86 5.23 -9.05
N THR A 198 17.31 6.44 -9.40
CA THR A 198 18.25 6.64 -10.49
C THR A 198 19.32 7.68 -10.15
N SER A 199 20.53 7.47 -10.66
CA SER A 199 21.60 8.46 -10.62
C SER A 199 21.40 9.60 -11.63
N LEU A 200 20.42 9.50 -12.51
CA LEU A 200 20.02 10.60 -13.40
C LEU A 200 19.49 11.77 -12.58
N ASP A 201 20.02 12.94 -12.85
CA ASP A 201 19.59 14.18 -12.20
C ASP A 201 18.64 14.96 -13.11
N PHE A 202 17.35 14.89 -12.81
CA PHE A 202 16.31 15.63 -13.50
C PHE A 202 16.01 16.98 -12.83
N THR A 203 16.83 17.41 -11.87
CA THR A 203 16.55 18.63 -11.09
C THR A 203 17.38 19.83 -11.54
N LYS A 204 18.40 19.61 -12.38
CA LYS A 204 19.26 20.69 -12.85
C LYS A 204 18.60 21.43 -14.00
N PRO A 205 18.37 22.76 -13.85
CA PRO A 205 18.05 23.58 -15.01
C PRO A 205 19.23 23.53 -15.98
N LYS A 206 18.99 23.36 -17.24
CA LYS A 206 20.00 23.62 -18.26
C LYS A 206 20.05 25.12 -18.49
N ASP A 207 21.28 25.66 -18.57
CA ASP A 207 21.57 27.09 -18.71
C ASP A 207 20.95 27.76 -19.97
N ASP A 208 20.18 27.03 -20.78
CA ASP A 208 19.67 27.51 -22.08
C ASP A 208 18.31 26.94 -22.48
N LEU A 209 17.39 26.67 -21.51
CA LEU A 209 16.13 26.02 -21.82
C LEU A 209 14.93 26.90 -21.43
N THR A 210 13.99 27.02 -22.38
CA THR A 210 12.65 27.60 -22.24
C THR A 210 11.84 26.93 -21.12
N GLU A 211 10.73 27.54 -20.67
CA GLU A 211 9.86 27.07 -19.56
C GLU A 211 9.47 25.57 -19.60
N ASP A 212 9.55 24.92 -20.75
CA ASP A 212 9.29 23.48 -20.95
C ASP A 212 10.42 22.54 -20.42
N SER A 213 11.48 23.08 -19.86
CA SER A 213 12.67 22.31 -19.48
C SER A 213 12.75 21.89 -18.01
N LEU A 214 11.71 22.11 -17.22
CA LEU A 214 11.58 21.51 -15.90
C LEU A 214 11.39 20.01 -16.03
N THR A 215 12.41 19.27 -15.68
CA THR A 215 12.47 17.82 -15.89
C THR A 215 11.81 17.01 -14.79
N ALA A 216 11.74 17.53 -13.56
CA ALA A 216 10.98 16.95 -12.45
C ALA A 216 9.54 17.46 -12.46
N ASP A 217 8.61 16.61 -12.03
CA ASP A 217 7.20 16.97 -11.93
C ASP A 217 6.94 17.90 -10.73
N LEU A 218 5.87 18.67 -10.80
CA LEU A 218 5.44 19.53 -9.70
C LEU A 218 4.66 18.69 -8.65
N PRO A 219 4.79 19.01 -7.36
CA PRO A 219 4.01 18.36 -6.33
C PRO A 219 2.51 18.51 -6.57
N ALA A 220 1.76 17.43 -6.42
CA ALA A 220 0.31 17.48 -6.50
C ALA A 220 -0.27 18.33 -5.33
N PRO A 221 -1.15 19.31 -5.60
CA PRO A 221 -1.77 20.10 -4.55
C PRO A 221 -2.74 19.27 -3.71
N ASP A 222 -2.80 19.54 -2.40
CA ASP A 222 -3.79 18.91 -1.52
C ASP A 222 -5.21 19.35 -1.91
N ARG A 223 -6.09 18.36 -2.07
CA ARG A 223 -7.50 18.56 -2.40
C ARG A 223 -8.46 17.94 -1.39
N CYS A 224 -7.98 17.57 -0.20
CA CYS A 224 -8.84 17.12 0.89
C CYS A 224 -9.72 18.24 1.46
N GLY A 225 -9.23 19.49 1.44
CA GLY A 225 -9.96 20.66 1.94
C GLY A 225 -10.52 20.43 3.36
N THR A 226 -11.77 20.75 3.59
CA THR A 226 -12.47 20.59 4.89
C THR A 226 -13.00 19.17 5.13
N CYS A 227 -12.91 18.26 4.17
CA CYS A 227 -13.45 16.90 4.29
C CYS A 227 -12.77 16.09 5.40
N THR A 228 -13.57 15.44 6.27
CA THR A 228 -13.10 14.58 7.37
C THR A 228 -13.68 13.17 7.34
N ARG A 229 -14.31 12.76 6.23
CA ARG A 229 -15.04 11.49 6.13
C ARG A 229 -14.22 10.27 6.53
N CYS A 230 -12.95 10.19 6.12
CA CYS A 230 -12.07 9.07 6.47
C CYS A 230 -11.74 9.02 7.97
N ILE A 231 -11.62 10.19 8.62
CA ILE A 231 -11.38 10.29 10.06
C ILE A 231 -12.62 9.82 10.82
N THR A 232 -13.79 10.37 10.48
CA THR A 232 -15.08 10.06 11.14
C THR A 232 -15.48 8.59 10.95
N ALA A 233 -15.20 8.01 9.77
CA ALA A 233 -15.58 6.63 9.46
C ALA A 233 -14.64 5.56 10.03
N CYS A 234 -13.44 5.94 10.54
CA CYS A 234 -12.49 4.98 11.08
C CYS A 234 -13.04 4.31 12.35
N PRO A 235 -13.36 3.00 12.33
CA PRO A 235 -14.08 2.36 13.44
C PRO A 235 -13.25 2.30 14.74
N THR A 236 -11.94 2.32 14.61
CA THR A 236 -10.99 2.24 15.72
C THR A 236 -10.27 3.57 15.98
N GLN A 237 -10.71 4.65 15.30
CA GLN A 237 -10.13 6.00 15.45
C GLN A 237 -8.61 6.06 15.22
N ALA A 238 -8.10 5.19 14.34
CA ALA A 238 -6.67 5.09 14.05
C ALA A 238 -6.09 6.35 13.36
N ILE A 239 -6.91 7.15 12.68
CA ILE A 239 -6.51 8.43 12.08
C ILE A 239 -6.66 9.50 13.16
N VAL A 240 -5.58 9.71 13.93
CA VAL A 240 -5.59 10.56 15.14
C VAL A 240 -5.57 12.05 14.84
N ALA A 241 -5.10 12.42 13.67
CA ALA A 241 -5.14 13.77 13.12
C ALA A 241 -5.09 13.70 11.57
N PRO A 242 -5.44 14.78 10.84
CA PRO A 242 -5.29 14.82 9.40
C PRO A 242 -3.88 14.47 8.94
N GLY A 243 -3.73 13.35 8.20
CA GLY A 243 -2.43 12.87 7.73
C GLY A 243 -1.59 12.13 8.78
N GLU A 244 -2.15 11.88 9.96
CA GLU A 244 -1.47 11.16 11.04
C GLU A 244 -2.23 9.90 11.44
N LEU A 245 -1.54 8.75 11.40
CA LEU A 245 -2.07 7.43 11.70
C LEU A 245 -1.33 6.80 12.88
N ASP A 246 -2.07 6.35 13.90
CA ASP A 246 -1.54 5.40 14.87
C ASP A 246 -1.80 3.97 14.37
N ALA A 247 -0.74 3.30 13.90
CA ALA A 247 -0.89 1.96 13.36
C ALA A 247 -1.40 0.95 14.39
N ARG A 248 -1.11 1.15 15.68
CA ARG A 248 -1.56 0.26 16.77
C ARG A 248 -3.08 0.15 16.87
N LEU A 249 -3.79 1.17 16.38
CA LEU A 249 -5.24 1.22 16.33
C LEU A 249 -5.80 0.81 14.96
N CYS A 250 -4.97 0.83 13.89
CA CYS A 250 -5.44 0.59 12.53
C CYS A 250 -5.81 -0.88 12.30
N ILE A 251 -7.02 -1.14 11.82
CA ILE A 251 -7.51 -2.49 11.50
C ILE A 251 -6.55 -3.19 10.52
N SER A 252 -5.98 -2.46 9.57
CA SER A 252 -5.00 -3.02 8.63
C SER A 252 -3.79 -3.59 9.37
N TYR A 253 -3.21 -2.84 10.31
CA TYR A 253 -2.13 -3.32 11.16
C TYR A 253 -2.57 -4.49 12.05
N LEU A 254 -3.71 -4.38 12.72
CA LEU A 254 -4.23 -5.41 13.62
C LEU A 254 -4.43 -6.75 12.92
N THR A 255 -4.88 -6.72 11.68
CA THR A 255 -5.18 -7.94 10.91
C THR A 255 -3.98 -8.51 10.17
N ILE A 256 -2.98 -7.69 9.84
CA ILE A 256 -1.82 -8.10 9.01
C ILE A 256 -0.55 -8.30 9.85
N GLU A 257 -0.21 -7.32 10.70
CA GLU A 257 1.11 -7.23 11.35
C GLU A 257 1.08 -7.67 12.81
N LYS A 258 0.02 -7.33 13.55
CA LYS A 258 -0.11 -7.66 14.96
C LYS A 258 -0.11 -9.16 15.18
N ARG A 259 0.82 -9.63 16.03
CA ARG A 259 0.91 -11.04 16.44
C ARG A 259 0.23 -11.23 17.80
N GLY A 260 -0.15 -12.48 18.08
CA GLY A 260 -0.79 -12.81 19.34
C GLY A 260 -2.16 -12.15 19.51
N GLU A 261 -2.43 -11.70 20.70
CA GLU A 261 -3.73 -11.20 21.14
C GLU A 261 -4.04 -9.80 20.58
N ILE A 262 -5.31 -9.59 20.21
CA ILE A 262 -5.90 -8.28 19.94
C ILE A 262 -6.52 -7.74 21.23
N PRO A 263 -6.18 -6.50 21.65
CA PRO A 263 -6.79 -5.88 22.83
C PRO A 263 -8.31 -5.84 22.74
N ASP A 264 -9.00 -6.19 23.84
CA ASP A 264 -10.46 -6.32 23.90
C ASP A 264 -11.21 -5.10 23.36
N GLN A 265 -10.74 -3.91 23.74
CA GLN A 265 -11.35 -2.64 23.33
C GLN A 265 -11.28 -2.37 21.83
N LEU A 266 -10.46 -3.11 21.08
CA LEU A 266 -10.33 -2.96 19.63
C LEU A 266 -11.13 -4.01 18.83
N ARG A 267 -11.49 -5.14 19.47
CA ARG A 267 -12.09 -6.29 18.77
C ARG A 267 -13.43 -5.92 18.11
N SER A 268 -14.29 -5.20 18.80
CA SER A 268 -15.59 -4.78 18.25
C SER A 268 -15.42 -3.83 17.05
N GLY A 269 -14.46 -2.91 17.13
CA GLY A 269 -14.14 -1.96 16.05
C GLY A 269 -13.59 -2.63 14.79
N MET A 270 -13.06 -3.86 14.87
CA MET A 270 -12.58 -4.59 13.70
C MET A 270 -13.73 -5.04 12.77
N GLY A 271 -14.97 -5.11 13.29
CA GLY A 271 -16.11 -5.54 12.50
C GLY A 271 -15.87 -6.88 11.81
N ARG A 272 -16.09 -6.94 10.50
CA ARG A 272 -15.91 -8.16 9.69
C ARG A 272 -14.56 -8.26 8.98
N HIS A 273 -13.61 -7.36 9.26
CA HIS A 273 -12.31 -7.34 8.58
C HIS A 273 -11.41 -8.49 9.05
N VAL A 274 -11.02 -9.34 8.12
CA VAL A 274 -10.14 -10.51 8.38
C VAL A 274 -8.73 -10.30 7.87
N PHE A 275 -8.54 -9.39 6.90
CA PHE A 275 -7.23 -9.02 6.37
C PHE A 275 -7.29 -7.62 5.73
N GLY A 276 -6.51 -6.67 6.26
CA GLY A 276 -6.53 -5.29 5.80
C GLY A 276 -7.84 -4.56 6.13
N CYS A 277 -7.96 -3.33 5.65
CA CYS A 277 -9.13 -2.47 5.88
C CYS A 277 -9.22 -1.42 4.78
N ASP A 278 -10.38 -1.26 4.18
CA ASP A 278 -10.62 -0.31 3.10
C ASP A 278 -11.50 0.89 3.53
N VAL A 279 -12.01 0.92 4.77
CA VAL A 279 -13.03 1.89 5.22
C VAL A 279 -12.67 3.34 4.87
N CYS A 280 -11.45 3.78 5.17
CA CYS A 280 -11.03 5.16 4.90
C CYS A 280 -10.91 5.49 3.40
N GLN A 281 -10.69 4.48 2.54
CA GLN A 281 -10.70 4.61 1.09
C GLN A 281 -12.12 4.53 0.54
N ASP A 282 -12.96 3.63 1.05
CA ASP A 282 -14.36 3.46 0.64
C ASP A 282 -15.19 4.75 0.78
N VAL A 283 -15.00 5.47 1.90
CA VAL A 283 -15.74 6.70 2.17
C VAL A 283 -15.14 7.94 1.49
N CYS A 284 -13.96 7.81 0.86
CA CYS A 284 -13.28 8.92 0.22
C CYS A 284 -14.05 9.39 -1.03
N PRO A 285 -14.41 10.68 -1.15
CA PRO A 285 -15.15 11.16 -2.32
C PRO A 285 -14.39 10.95 -3.64
N TRP A 286 -13.07 10.95 -3.60
CA TRP A 286 -12.22 10.76 -4.77
C TRP A 286 -12.28 9.34 -5.34
N ASN A 287 -12.69 8.35 -4.54
CA ASN A 287 -12.85 6.97 -4.97
C ASN A 287 -14.20 6.68 -5.63
N ARG A 288 -15.21 7.54 -5.46
CA ARG A 288 -16.55 7.31 -6.00
C ARG A 288 -16.62 7.19 -7.51
N LYS A 289 -15.70 7.85 -8.21
CA LYS A 289 -15.60 7.88 -9.68
C LYS A 289 -14.28 7.30 -10.16
N ALA A 290 -13.53 6.63 -9.28
CA ALA A 290 -12.30 5.97 -9.65
C ALA A 290 -12.62 4.88 -10.69
N PRO A 291 -11.92 4.85 -11.84
CA PRO A 291 -12.15 3.85 -12.86
C PRO A 291 -11.81 2.45 -12.33
N VAL A 292 -12.43 1.44 -12.90
CA VAL A 292 -12.02 0.04 -12.68
C VAL A 292 -10.71 -0.19 -13.44
N THR A 293 -9.81 -0.99 -12.87
CA THR A 293 -8.55 -1.34 -13.53
C THR A 293 -8.77 -2.12 -14.81
N SER A 294 -7.90 -1.92 -15.79
CA SER A 294 -7.80 -2.74 -16.99
C SER A 294 -6.73 -3.83 -16.88
N ALA A 295 -6.01 -3.90 -15.76
CA ALA A 295 -4.95 -4.88 -15.53
C ALA A 295 -5.55 -6.20 -15.04
N GLU A 296 -5.58 -7.20 -15.92
CA GLU A 296 -6.20 -8.52 -15.66
C GLU A 296 -5.59 -9.24 -14.45
N GLU A 297 -4.30 -9.05 -14.17
CA GLU A 297 -3.64 -9.65 -13.00
C GLU A 297 -4.21 -9.16 -11.67
N PHE A 298 -4.93 -8.03 -11.63
CA PHE A 298 -5.59 -7.51 -10.44
C PHE A 298 -7.08 -7.86 -10.37
N GLU A 299 -7.58 -8.68 -11.27
CA GLU A 299 -8.92 -9.24 -11.13
C GLU A 299 -9.05 -10.03 -9.83
N ALA A 300 -10.22 -9.88 -9.19
CA ALA A 300 -10.48 -10.54 -7.93
C ALA A 300 -10.65 -12.06 -8.11
N ARG A 301 -9.88 -12.85 -7.37
CA ARG A 301 -10.06 -14.30 -7.33
C ARG A 301 -11.41 -14.66 -6.72
N LYS A 302 -12.07 -15.61 -7.37
CA LYS A 302 -13.31 -16.19 -6.85
C LYS A 302 -13.10 -16.70 -5.41
N GLY A 303 -13.98 -16.28 -4.50
CA GLY A 303 -13.95 -16.69 -3.09
C GLY A 303 -13.14 -15.78 -2.16
N LEU A 304 -12.36 -14.80 -2.66
CA LEU A 304 -11.67 -13.83 -1.80
C LEU A 304 -12.48 -12.56 -1.55
N VAL A 305 -13.45 -12.26 -2.40
CA VAL A 305 -14.43 -11.19 -2.14
C VAL A 305 -15.50 -11.76 -1.20
N ASN A 306 -15.62 -11.18 -0.02
CA ASN A 306 -16.57 -11.63 1.01
C ASN A 306 -16.44 -13.15 1.33
N PRO A 307 -15.31 -13.68 1.78
CA PRO A 307 -15.14 -15.10 2.11
C PRO A 307 -16.02 -15.49 3.31
N ALA A 308 -16.42 -16.78 3.36
CA ALA A 308 -17.13 -17.32 4.50
C ALA A 308 -16.24 -17.32 5.76
N LEU A 309 -16.76 -16.86 6.89
CA LEU A 309 -16.00 -16.75 8.14
C LEU A 309 -15.65 -18.11 8.74
N ASP A 310 -16.57 -19.08 8.68
CA ASP A 310 -16.36 -20.45 9.13
C ASP A 310 -15.23 -21.14 8.37
N TRP A 311 -15.21 -21.01 7.04
CA TRP A 311 -14.12 -21.51 6.21
C TRP A 311 -12.76 -20.93 6.64
N LEU A 312 -12.65 -19.63 6.88
CA LEU A 312 -11.40 -19.00 7.31
C LEU A 312 -10.99 -19.40 8.73
N ALA A 313 -11.97 -19.53 9.66
CA ALA A 313 -11.71 -19.85 11.06
C ALA A 313 -11.26 -21.30 11.27
N GLU A 314 -11.75 -22.23 10.45
CA GLU A 314 -11.43 -23.66 10.51
C GLU A 314 -10.32 -24.08 9.54
N MET A 315 -9.78 -23.16 8.74
CA MET A 315 -8.74 -23.42 7.73
C MET A 315 -7.52 -24.11 8.33
N GLN A 316 -6.99 -25.08 7.59
CA GLN A 316 -5.79 -25.82 7.97
C GLN A 316 -4.55 -25.30 7.24
N GLN A 317 -3.36 -25.67 7.74
CA GLN A 317 -2.09 -25.13 7.24
C GLN A 317 -1.82 -25.42 5.76
N GLU A 318 -2.17 -26.63 5.30
CA GLU A 318 -2.00 -27.05 3.91
C GLU A 318 -2.91 -26.24 2.98
N GLU A 319 -4.18 -26.08 3.37
CA GLU A 319 -5.15 -25.28 2.65
C GLU A 319 -4.74 -23.80 2.59
N PHE A 320 -4.29 -23.24 3.73
CA PHE A 320 -3.78 -21.86 3.79
C PHE A 320 -2.61 -21.66 2.83
N ARG A 321 -1.66 -22.61 2.77
CA ARG A 321 -0.52 -22.53 1.85
C ARG A 321 -0.96 -22.62 0.39
N ALA A 322 -1.94 -23.46 0.08
CA ALA A 322 -2.45 -23.64 -1.27
C ALA A 322 -3.26 -22.43 -1.74
N VAL A 323 -4.24 -21.99 -0.95
CA VAL A 323 -5.16 -20.88 -1.30
C VAL A 323 -4.41 -19.55 -1.42
N PHE A 324 -3.51 -19.27 -0.48
CA PHE A 324 -2.82 -17.98 -0.43
C PHE A 324 -1.38 -18.05 -0.98
N ARG A 325 -1.08 -19.03 -1.81
CA ARG A 325 0.19 -19.06 -2.54
C ARG A 325 0.31 -17.84 -3.44
N GLY A 326 1.43 -17.09 -3.32
CA GLY A 326 1.63 -15.86 -4.09
C GLY A 326 0.60 -14.76 -3.77
N SER A 327 0.13 -14.69 -2.52
CA SER A 327 -0.83 -13.67 -2.08
C SER A 327 -0.28 -12.92 -0.85
N PRO A 328 -0.51 -11.61 -0.74
CA PRO A 328 -0.13 -10.81 0.43
C PRO A 328 -0.82 -11.30 1.72
N VAL A 329 -1.94 -12.02 1.64
CA VAL A 329 -2.66 -12.59 2.80
C VAL A 329 -1.75 -13.49 3.65
N ARG A 330 -0.73 -14.11 3.06
CA ARG A 330 0.26 -14.92 3.80
C ARG A 330 0.96 -14.16 4.92
N ARG A 331 1.02 -12.83 4.85
CA ARG A 331 1.65 -11.99 5.86
C ARG A 331 0.96 -12.09 7.23
N ALA A 332 -0.35 -12.27 7.27
CA ALA A 332 -1.10 -12.49 8.51
C ALA A 332 -0.71 -13.80 9.24
N LYS A 333 -0.15 -14.80 8.54
CA LYS A 333 0.01 -16.18 8.96
C LYS A 333 -1.35 -16.85 9.21
N LEU A 334 -1.38 -18.19 9.29
CA LEU A 334 -2.62 -18.93 9.53
C LEU A 334 -3.27 -18.52 10.85
N SER A 335 -2.49 -18.50 11.95
CA SER A 335 -2.97 -18.13 13.28
C SER A 335 -3.65 -16.76 13.29
N GLY A 336 -3.02 -15.73 12.69
CA GLY A 336 -3.59 -14.39 12.59
C GLY A 336 -4.86 -14.32 11.74
N LEU A 337 -4.91 -15.02 10.60
CA LEU A 337 -6.09 -15.06 9.76
C LEU A 337 -7.29 -15.72 10.47
N ARG A 338 -7.06 -16.87 11.12
CA ARG A 338 -8.07 -17.59 11.91
C ARG A 338 -8.56 -16.75 13.09
N ARG A 339 -7.65 -16.14 13.85
CA ARG A 339 -7.97 -15.18 14.92
C ARG A 339 -8.90 -14.07 14.41
N ASN A 340 -8.55 -13.45 13.29
CA ASN A 340 -9.34 -12.36 12.72
C ASN A 340 -10.74 -12.83 12.29
N ALA A 341 -10.85 -14.03 11.70
CA ALA A 341 -12.12 -14.62 11.34
C ALA A 341 -13.00 -14.90 12.58
N VAL A 342 -12.41 -15.39 13.65
CA VAL A 342 -13.09 -15.64 14.94
C VAL A 342 -13.63 -14.33 15.55
N ILE A 343 -12.83 -13.25 15.53
CA ILE A 343 -13.28 -11.92 15.97
C ILE A 343 -14.44 -11.44 15.09
N ALA A 344 -14.33 -11.60 13.78
CA ALA A 344 -15.40 -11.21 12.84
C ALA A 344 -16.70 -12.02 13.06
N MET A 345 -16.60 -13.31 13.41
CA MET A 345 -17.78 -14.10 13.84
C MET A 345 -18.43 -13.51 15.08
N GLY A 346 -17.67 -13.17 16.11
CA GLY A 346 -18.18 -12.53 17.32
C GLY A 346 -18.90 -11.22 17.03
N ASN A 347 -18.34 -10.40 16.11
CA ASN A 347 -18.92 -9.13 15.69
C ASN A 347 -20.15 -9.25 14.79
N SER A 348 -20.40 -10.43 14.19
CA SER A 348 -21.48 -10.62 13.22
C SER A 348 -22.88 -10.56 13.81
N GLY A 349 -23.03 -10.80 15.13
CA GLY A 349 -24.34 -10.98 15.78
C GLY A 349 -25.09 -12.26 15.39
N ASP A 350 -24.49 -13.12 14.53
CA ASP A 350 -25.15 -14.31 13.99
C ASP A 350 -24.88 -15.54 14.87
N LYS A 351 -25.89 -15.96 15.61
CA LYS A 351 -25.82 -17.10 16.54
C LYS A 351 -25.47 -18.44 15.88
N LYS A 352 -25.57 -18.56 14.55
CA LYS A 352 -25.16 -19.78 13.84
C LYS A 352 -23.69 -20.14 14.10
N PHE A 353 -22.84 -19.15 14.40
CA PHE A 353 -21.41 -19.37 14.68
C PHE A 353 -21.11 -19.92 16.07
N VAL A 354 -22.06 -19.91 17.01
CA VAL A 354 -21.84 -20.34 18.40
C VAL A 354 -21.30 -21.78 18.47
N ALA A 355 -21.82 -22.68 17.66
CA ALA A 355 -21.34 -24.08 17.65
C ALA A 355 -19.87 -24.18 17.20
N THR A 356 -19.51 -23.51 16.10
CA THR A 356 -18.14 -23.46 15.59
C THR A 356 -17.20 -22.79 16.60
N LEU A 357 -17.61 -21.69 17.19
CA LEU A 357 -16.81 -20.95 18.19
C LEU A 357 -16.59 -21.80 19.46
N LYS A 358 -17.61 -22.53 19.96
CA LYS A 358 -17.46 -23.46 21.10
C LYS A 358 -16.45 -24.60 20.80
N LYS A 359 -16.40 -25.08 19.55
CA LYS A 359 -15.36 -26.01 19.09
C LYS A 359 -13.96 -25.34 19.13
N LEU A 360 -13.85 -24.12 18.62
CA LEU A 360 -12.60 -23.36 18.57
C LEU A 360 -12.09 -22.88 19.95
N CYS A 361 -12.96 -22.87 20.99
CA CYS A 361 -12.52 -22.70 22.39
C CYS A 361 -11.59 -23.84 22.88
N LYS A 362 -11.45 -24.92 22.14
CA LYS A 362 -10.53 -26.03 22.41
C LYS A 362 -9.41 -26.14 21.37
N ASP A 363 -9.24 -25.13 20.55
CA ASP A 363 -8.21 -25.10 19.49
C ASP A 363 -6.80 -25.22 20.10
N PRO A 364 -5.88 -25.96 19.47
CA PRO A 364 -4.50 -26.05 19.93
C PRO A 364 -3.76 -24.71 19.90
N ASP A 365 -4.11 -23.81 18.96
CA ASP A 365 -3.57 -22.45 18.92
C ASP A 365 -4.18 -21.60 20.03
N PRO A 366 -3.40 -21.14 21.03
CA PRO A 366 -3.91 -20.37 22.14
C PRO A 366 -4.53 -19.04 21.69
N VAL A 367 -3.98 -18.43 20.62
CA VAL A 367 -4.50 -17.15 20.08
C VAL A 367 -5.90 -17.33 19.53
N VAL A 368 -6.14 -18.40 18.75
CA VAL A 368 -7.48 -18.73 18.21
C VAL A 368 -8.44 -19.06 19.35
N ARG A 369 -8.00 -19.90 20.29
CA ARG A 369 -8.80 -20.35 21.43
C ARG A 369 -9.30 -19.20 22.30
N ASP A 370 -8.43 -18.24 22.64
CA ASP A 370 -8.77 -17.17 23.56
C ASP A 370 -9.72 -16.16 22.89
N HIS A 371 -9.55 -15.89 21.61
CA HIS A 371 -10.50 -15.04 20.85
C HIS A 371 -11.84 -15.75 20.60
N ALA A 372 -11.84 -17.11 20.49
CA ALA A 372 -13.09 -17.87 20.39
C ALA A 372 -13.93 -17.78 21.67
N ARG A 373 -13.30 -17.77 22.86
CA ARG A 373 -14.01 -17.57 24.13
C ARG A 373 -14.67 -16.19 24.16
N TRP A 374 -13.92 -15.13 23.83
CA TRP A 374 -14.48 -13.77 23.72
C TRP A 374 -15.66 -13.72 22.72
N ALA A 375 -15.53 -14.36 21.56
CA ALA A 375 -16.57 -14.36 20.54
C ALA A 375 -17.84 -15.12 21.01
N VAL A 376 -17.70 -16.22 21.76
CA VAL A 376 -18.83 -16.90 22.38
C VAL A 376 -19.54 -16.02 23.40
N GLU A 377 -18.77 -15.40 24.30
CA GLU A 377 -19.31 -14.47 25.31
C GLU A 377 -20.05 -13.28 24.66
N THR A 378 -19.56 -12.80 23.52
CA THR A 378 -20.18 -11.70 22.76
C THR A 378 -21.50 -12.12 22.12
N LEU A 379 -21.60 -13.33 21.52
CA LEU A 379 -22.78 -13.80 20.80
C LEU A 379 -23.83 -14.46 21.69
N ASP A 380 -23.40 -15.09 22.78
CA ASP A 380 -24.24 -15.90 23.66
C ASP A 380 -23.80 -15.65 25.12
N PRO A 381 -24.04 -14.41 25.63
CA PRO A 381 -23.66 -14.06 26.98
C PRO A 381 -24.41 -14.95 27.99
N ALA A 382 -23.70 -15.39 29.04
CA ALA A 382 -24.36 -16.12 30.12
C ALA A 382 -25.51 -15.27 30.69
N PRO A 383 -26.67 -15.87 31.06
CA PRO A 383 -27.73 -15.12 31.70
C PRO A 383 -27.19 -14.50 33.00
N VAL A 384 -27.41 -13.21 33.18
CA VAL A 384 -27.05 -12.41 34.36
C VAL A 384 -27.86 -12.87 35.57
#